data_1a8eed083926abfb71371ad38c9ea0af
#
_entry.id   1a8eed083926abfb71371ad38c9ea0af
#
_cell.length_a   1.000
_cell.length_b   1.000
_cell.length_c   1.000
_cell.angle_alpha   90.00
_cell.angle_beta   90.00
_cell.angle_gamma   90.00
#
_symmetry.space_group_name_H-M   'P 1'
#
loop_
_entity.id
_entity.type
_entity.pdbx_description
1 polymer ?
#
loop_
_entity_poly.entity_id
_entity_poly.type
_entity_poly.pdbx_seq_one_letter_code
_entity_poly.pdbx_strand_id
1 'polypeptide(L)'
;MMSVVKGRLLGLGVGPGDPELITLKALCLLRAAPVVGYFVAKGKKGNAFGIIEAHLDQAQVRLPLVYPVTTEKLEPPLCYETIISDFYDTAAEQLAAHLDAGRDVAVICEGDPFFYGSYMYLHDRLAMRYESEVVPGVCSMLGGAAVLGAPLVYRNQSLSVLSGVLPEEELRRRLADADAAVVMKLGRNFDKVRRVLVELGLERRALYVERATMANQRIVPLERVEPMASPYFSLIVVPGDKWQGGAGGE
;
A
#
# COMPACT_ATOMS: atom_id res chain seq x y z
N MET A 1 28.81 7.04 32.16
CA MET A 1 28.41 7.30 30.77
C MET A 1 26.89 7.48 30.77
N MET A 2 26.40 8.66 30.47
CA MET A 2 24.95 8.86 30.26
C MET A 2 24.59 8.02 29.03
N SER A 3 23.67 7.06 29.17
CA SER A 3 23.10 6.37 27.99
C SER A 3 22.38 7.40 27.15
N VAL A 4 22.82 7.61 25.93
CA VAL A 4 22.07 8.46 24.96
C VAL A 4 20.69 7.84 24.82
N VAL A 5 19.65 8.60 25.09
CA VAL A 5 18.28 8.14 24.85
C VAL A 5 18.13 7.98 23.34
N LYS A 6 17.79 6.77 22.90
CA LYS A 6 17.57 6.46 21.49
C LYS A 6 16.30 7.14 21.00
N GLY A 7 16.27 7.48 19.70
CA GLY A 7 15.07 7.94 19.04
C GLY A 7 14.07 6.82 18.80
N ARG A 8 12.81 7.19 18.49
CA ARG A 8 11.71 6.28 18.19
C ARG A 8 11.57 6.04 16.70
N LEU A 9 11.23 4.83 16.33
CA LEU A 9 10.86 4.44 14.96
C LEU A 9 9.35 4.60 14.78
N LEU A 10 8.93 5.50 13.90
CA LEU A 10 7.52 5.79 13.65
C LEU A 10 7.13 5.31 12.24
N GLY A 11 6.26 4.30 12.16
CA GLY A 11 5.67 3.86 10.89
C GLY A 11 4.37 4.62 10.64
N LEU A 12 4.32 5.49 9.65
CA LEU A 12 3.17 6.37 9.42
C LEU A 12 2.45 6.06 8.11
N GLY A 13 1.17 5.66 8.20
CA GLY A 13 0.29 5.57 7.06
C GLY A 13 -0.15 6.95 6.61
N VAL A 14 0.13 7.30 5.35
CA VAL A 14 -0.18 8.63 4.80
C VAL A 14 -1.41 8.63 3.87
N GLY A 15 -2.16 7.54 3.86
CA GLY A 15 -3.36 7.43 3.03
C GLY A 15 -3.07 7.05 1.58
N PRO A 16 -4.12 6.87 0.76
CA PRO A 16 -4.01 6.27 -0.57
C PRO A 16 -3.65 7.26 -1.69
N GLY A 17 -3.60 8.57 -1.41
CA GLY A 17 -3.28 9.57 -2.43
C GLY A 17 -3.69 10.99 -2.11
N ASP A 18 -4.88 11.18 -1.57
CA ASP A 18 -5.37 12.48 -1.13
C ASP A 18 -4.73 12.87 0.21
N PRO A 19 -4.02 14.01 0.32
CA PRO A 19 -3.42 14.47 1.57
C PRO A 19 -4.43 14.67 2.71
N GLU A 20 -5.69 14.94 2.42
CA GLU A 20 -6.74 15.11 3.45
C GLU A 20 -7.14 13.78 4.09
N LEU A 21 -6.72 12.64 3.53
CA LEU A 21 -6.93 11.31 4.10
C LEU A 21 -5.82 10.87 5.06
N ILE A 22 -4.86 11.74 5.37
CA ILE A 22 -3.87 11.52 6.44
C ILE A 22 -4.58 11.63 7.79
N THR A 23 -4.34 10.67 8.69
CA THR A 23 -4.86 10.78 10.05
C THR A 23 -4.19 11.93 10.81
N LEU A 24 -4.94 12.62 11.68
CA LEU A 24 -4.37 13.69 12.52
C LEU A 24 -3.15 13.21 13.32
N LYS A 25 -3.18 11.99 13.83
CA LYS A 25 -2.06 11.41 14.58
C LYS A 25 -0.82 11.26 13.69
N ALA A 26 -0.97 10.72 12.49
CA ALA A 26 0.15 10.58 11.54
C ALA A 26 0.72 11.94 11.17
N LEU A 27 -0.12 12.93 10.90
CA LEU A 27 0.31 14.29 10.57
C LEU A 27 1.06 14.98 11.72
N CYS A 28 0.57 14.85 12.96
CA CYS A 28 1.25 15.40 14.14
C CYS A 28 2.64 14.78 14.33
N LEU A 29 2.75 13.46 14.27
CA LEU A 29 4.04 12.77 14.41
C LEU A 29 4.99 13.04 13.24
N LEU A 30 4.48 13.13 12.01
CA LEU A 30 5.25 13.50 10.83
C LEU A 30 5.92 14.87 11.00
N ARG A 31 5.16 15.86 11.47
CA ARG A 31 5.68 17.23 11.70
C ARG A 31 6.66 17.31 12.85
N ALA A 32 6.52 16.46 13.85
CA ALA A 32 7.40 16.42 15.02
C ALA A 32 8.71 15.67 14.76
N ALA A 33 8.74 14.70 13.82
CA ALA A 33 9.89 13.87 13.55
C ALA A 33 11.00 14.67 12.82
N PRO A 34 12.23 14.72 13.35
CA PRO A 34 13.34 15.41 12.70
C PRO A 34 13.85 14.72 11.44
N VAL A 35 13.51 13.45 11.24
CA VAL A 35 13.92 12.64 10.08
C VAL A 35 12.70 11.96 9.46
N VAL A 36 12.55 12.08 8.14
CA VAL A 36 11.47 11.44 7.38
C VAL A 36 12.07 10.53 6.32
N GLY A 37 11.93 9.21 6.54
CA GLY A 37 12.30 8.17 5.61
C GLY A 37 11.14 7.83 4.66
N TYR A 38 11.44 7.62 3.39
CA TYR A 38 10.43 7.25 2.39
C TYR A 38 11.02 6.39 1.28
N PHE A 39 10.22 5.43 0.82
CA PHE A 39 10.62 4.54 -0.27
C PHE A 39 10.44 5.20 -1.62
N VAL A 40 11.40 4.99 -2.52
CA VAL A 40 11.38 5.59 -3.84
C VAL A 40 12.09 4.70 -4.87
N ALA A 41 11.55 4.61 -6.08
CA ALA A 41 12.26 4.02 -7.21
C ALA A 41 13.29 5.02 -7.76
N LYS A 42 14.41 4.51 -8.29
CA LYS A 42 15.48 5.32 -8.85
C LYS A 42 14.95 6.33 -9.88
N GLY A 43 15.28 7.61 -9.70
CA GLY A 43 14.84 8.69 -10.59
C GLY A 43 13.36 9.08 -10.49
N LYS A 44 12.63 8.60 -9.46
CA LYS A 44 11.24 8.98 -9.19
C LYS A 44 11.16 9.84 -7.92
N LYS A 45 10.01 10.49 -7.72
CA LYS A 45 9.74 11.29 -6.51
C LYS A 45 9.22 10.46 -5.34
N GLY A 46 8.58 9.34 -5.62
CA GLY A 46 7.84 8.53 -4.64
C GLY A 46 6.44 9.08 -4.35
N ASN A 47 5.43 8.18 -4.37
CA ASN A 47 4.04 8.61 -4.17
C ASN A 47 3.78 9.04 -2.73
N ALA A 48 4.20 8.23 -1.73
CA ALA A 48 4.05 8.58 -0.32
C ALA A 48 4.67 9.95 -0.01
N PHE A 49 5.85 10.24 -0.56
CA PHE A 49 6.48 11.54 -0.40
C PHE A 49 5.66 12.66 -1.05
N GLY A 50 5.11 12.43 -2.25
CA GLY A 50 4.24 13.39 -2.93
C GLY A 50 2.99 13.78 -2.12
N ILE A 51 2.42 12.84 -1.36
CA ILE A 51 1.25 13.08 -0.50
C ILE A 51 1.59 14.05 0.64
N ILE A 52 2.78 13.92 1.24
CA ILE A 52 3.13 14.64 2.48
C ILE A 52 4.03 15.86 2.27
N GLU A 53 4.53 16.10 1.08
CA GLU A 53 5.57 17.11 0.81
C GLU A 53 5.19 18.51 1.32
N ALA A 54 3.92 18.91 1.15
CA ALA A 54 3.41 20.20 1.59
C ALA A 54 3.33 20.33 3.13
N HIS A 55 3.46 19.22 3.86
CA HIS A 55 3.40 19.18 5.31
C HIS A 55 4.77 19.13 5.98
N LEU A 56 5.85 19.02 5.20
CA LEU A 56 7.22 18.94 5.72
C LEU A 56 7.82 20.30 5.98
N ASP A 57 8.54 20.42 7.09
CA ASP A 57 9.41 21.55 7.39
C ASP A 57 10.75 21.44 6.63
N GLN A 58 11.37 22.58 6.32
CA GLN A 58 12.68 22.63 5.67
C GLN A 58 13.82 22.09 6.53
N ALA A 59 13.67 22.15 7.86
CA ALA A 59 14.66 21.65 8.81
C ALA A 59 14.67 20.11 8.93
N GLN A 60 13.62 19.44 8.47
CA GLN A 60 13.55 17.97 8.52
C GLN A 60 14.52 17.32 7.52
N VAL A 61 15.23 16.31 7.98
CA VAL A 61 16.06 15.46 7.12
C VAL A 61 15.16 14.56 6.26
N ARG A 62 15.25 14.71 4.95
CA ARG A 62 14.52 13.89 3.97
C ARG A 62 15.43 12.72 3.56
N LEU A 63 15.08 11.50 3.97
CA LEU A 63 15.89 10.30 3.76
C LEU A 63 15.23 9.38 2.72
N PRO A 64 15.61 9.48 1.43
CA PRO A 64 15.10 8.58 0.42
C PRO A 64 15.72 7.18 0.55
N LEU A 65 14.89 6.16 0.68
CA LEU A 65 15.26 4.75 0.64
C LEU A 65 15.05 4.26 -0.80
N VAL A 66 16.12 4.28 -1.59
CA VAL A 66 16.05 4.06 -3.04
C VAL A 66 16.10 2.57 -3.36
N TYR A 67 15.02 2.03 -3.92
CA TYR A 67 14.99 0.64 -4.38
C TYR A 67 16.03 0.39 -5.46
N PRO A 68 16.85 -0.66 -5.31
CA PRO A 68 17.81 -1.08 -6.36
C PRO A 68 17.10 -1.67 -7.57
N VAL A 69 15.98 -2.37 -7.35
CA VAL A 69 15.13 -3.00 -8.37
C VAL A 69 13.66 -2.84 -7.98
N THR A 70 12.77 -2.77 -8.94
CA THR A 70 11.32 -2.67 -8.72
C THR A 70 10.55 -3.77 -9.48
N THR A 71 10.36 -3.61 -10.78
CA THR A 71 9.58 -4.52 -11.63
C THR A 71 10.41 -5.09 -12.79
N GLU A 72 11.69 -4.82 -12.83
CA GLU A 72 12.61 -5.28 -13.86
C GLU A 72 12.76 -6.81 -13.80
N LYS A 73 12.91 -7.45 -14.96
CA LYS A 73 13.37 -8.83 -15.02
C LYS A 73 14.86 -8.86 -14.72
N LEU A 74 15.23 -9.69 -13.77
CA LEU A 74 16.63 -9.93 -13.43
C LEU A 74 17.15 -11.15 -14.21
N GLU A 75 18.36 -11.02 -14.75
CA GLU A 75 19.06 -12.15 -15.39
C GLU A 75 19.83 -12.96 -14.33
N PRO A 76 19.85 -14.29 -14.42
CA PRO A 76 20.68 -15.12 -13.55
C PRO A 76 22.15 -14.67 -13.58
N PRO A 77 22.86 -14.71 -12.43
CA PRO A 77 22.51 -15.34 -11.14
C PRO A 77 21.77 -14.39 -10.16
N LEU A 78 21.30 -13.23 -10.59
CA LEU A 78 20.65 -12.26 -9.73
C LEU A 78 19.30 -12.79 -9.21
N CYS A 79 19.10 -12.71 -7.89
CA CYS A 79 17.88 -13.11 -7.20
C CYS A 79 17.21 -11.87 -6.61
N TYR A 80 15.94 -11.64 -6.97
CA TYR A 80 15.16 -10.50 -6.48
C TYR A 80 15.07 -10.49 -4.95
N GLU A 81 14.81 -11.63 -4.35
CA GLU A 81 14.65 -11.76 -2.90
C GLU A 81 15.92 -11.38 -2.14
N THR A 82 17.08 -11.79 -2.64
CA THR A 82 18.39 -11.44 -2.04
C THR A 82 18.62 -9.93 -2.15
N ILE A 83 18.49 -9.36 -3.35
CA ILE A 83 18.72 -7.93 -3.59
C ILE A 83 17.81 -7.06 -2.73
N ILE A 84 16.56 -7.45 -2.59
CA ILE A 84 15.58 -6.70 -1.79
C ILE A 84 15.85 -6.88 -0.29
N SER A 85 16.29 -8.07 0.17
CA SER A 85 16.69 -8.26 1.55
C SER A 85 17.88 -7.38 1.92
N ASP A 86 18.94 -7.37 1.12
CA ASP A 86 20.14 -6.53 1.31
C ASP A 86 19.79 -5.03 1.31
N PHE A 87 18.84 -4.64 0.46
CA PHE A 87 18.31 -3.27 0.46
C PHE A 87 17.66 -2.92 1.80
N TYR A 88 16.80 -3.78 2.35
CA TYR A 88 16.16 -3.50 3.63
C TYR A 88 17.15 -3.53 4.79
N ASP A 89 18.17 -4.37 4.75
CA ASP A 89 19.26 -4.37 5.73
C ASP A 89 20.02 -3.04 5.71
N THR A 90 20.40 -2.58 4.52
CA THR A 90 21.07 -1.28 4.33
C THR A 90 20.17 -0.11 4.77
N ALA A 91 18.91 -0.13 4.40
CA ALA A 91 17.95 0.90 4.78
C ALA A 91 17.73 0.94 6.30
N ALA A 92 17.66 -0.23 6.95
CA ALA A 92 17.53 -0.33 8.40
C ALA A 92 18.75 0.29 9.12
N GLU A 93 19.98 0.04 8.66
CA GLU A 93 21.17 0.65 9.26
C GLU A 93 21.24 2.16 9.02
N GLN A 94 20.77 2.67 7.88
CA GLN A 94 20.63 4.12 7.66
C GLN A 94 19.68 4.76 8.68
N LEU A 95 18.53 4.14 8.94
CA LEU A 95 17.58 4.61 9.97
C LEU A 95 18.17 4.48 11.37
N ALA A 96 18.85 3.35 11.66
CA ALA A 96 19.49 3.08 12.96
C ALA A 96 20.51 4.17 13.33
N ALA A 97 21.29 4.68 12.38
CA ALA A 97 22.24 5.76 12.62
C ALA A 97 21.57 7.05 13.15
N HIS A 98 20.34 7.34 12.70
CA HIS A 98 19.56 8.45 13.22
C HIS A 98 18.96 8.14 14.59
N LEU A 99 18.41 6.94 14.76
CA LEU A 99 17.81 6.49 16.02
C LEU A 99 18.84 6.42 17.15
N ASP A 100 20.04 5.91 16.89
CA ASP A 100 21.16 5.88 17.86
C ASP A 100 21.66 7.28 18.23
N ALA A 101 21.49 8.26 17.34
CA ALA A 101 21.76 9.67 17.63
C ALA A 101 20.62 10.39 18.40
N GLY A 102 19.64 9.64 18.91
CA GLY A 102 18.49 10.17 19.67
C GLY A 102 17.45 10.90 18.82
N ARG A 103 17.44 10.73 17.52
CA ARG A 103 16.47 11.37 16.61
C ARG A 103 15.34 10.43 16.27
N ASP A 104 14.10 10.86 16.48
CA ASP A 104 12.92 10.14 16.00
C ASP A 104 12.92 10.09 14.48
N VAL A 105 12.57 8.94 13.92
CA VAL A 105 12.50 8.70 12.47
C VAL A 105 11.09 8.29 12.09
N ALA A 106 10.41 9.12 11.30
CA ALA A 106 9.14 8.80 10.68
C ALA A 106 9.39 8.13 9.31
N VAL A 107 8.98 6.88 9.17
CA VAL A 107 8.96 6.20 7.87
C VAL A 107 7.54 6.21 7.35
N ILE A 108 7.33 6.89 6.23
CA ILE A 108 6.01 7.04 5.62
C ILE A 108 5.70 5.91 4.63
N CYS A 109 4.45 5.46 4.65
CA CYS A 109 3.92 4.46 3.73
C CYS A 109 2.63 4.95 3.09
N GLU A 110 2.53 4.82 1.77
CA GLU A 110 1.28 4.97 1.05
C GLU A 110 0.26 3.94 1.56
N GLY A 111 -0.97 4.37 1.85
CA GLY A 111 -1.95 3.53 2.53
C GLY A 111 -1.58 3.33 3.99
N ASP A 112 -1.37 2.07 4.38
CA ASP A 112 -1.10 1.62 5.75
C ASP A 112 0.26 0.92 5.84
N PRO A 113 1.06 1.15 6.91
CA PRO A 113 2.39 0.56 7.06
C PRO A 113 2.40 -0.97 7.14
N PHE A 114 1.35 -1.59 7.69
CA PHE A 114 1.24 -3.03 7.89
C PHE A 114 0.34 -3.74 6.88
N PHE A 115 -0.13 -3.01 5.86
CA PHE A 115 -0.96 -3.60 4.81
C PHE A 115 -0.26 -3.49 3.44
N TYR A 116 0.49 -4.51 3.05
CA TYR A 116 1.36 -4.54 1.87
C TYR A 116 2.40 -3.41 1.81
N GLY A 117 2.66 -2.76 2.94
CA GLY A 117 3.60 -1.64 3.07
C GLY A 117 5.04 -2.13 3.24
N SER A 118 5.98 -1.44 2.62
CA SER A 118 7.41 -1.76 2.73
C SER A 118 7.99 -1.51 4.13
N TYR A 119 7.30 -0.74 4.97
CA TYR A 119 7.69 -0.51 6.36
C TYR A 119 7.77 -1.81 7.17
N MET A 120 6.94 -2.82 6.88
CA MET A 120 6.97 -4.11 7.60
C MET A 120 8.38 -4.69 7.68
N TYR A 121 9.13 -4.65 6.58
CA TYR A 121 10.49 -5.21 6.53
C TYR A 121 11.51 -4.41 7.36
N LEU A 122 11.30 -3.11 7.54
CA LEU A 122 12.10 -2.28 8.45
C LEU A 122 11.69 -2.49 9.90
N HIS A 123 10.38 -2.63 10.15
CA HIS A 123 9.85 -2.95 11.47
C HIS A 123 10.44 -4.26 12.00
N ASP A 124 10.45 -5.32 11.20
CA ASP A 124 11.00 -6.63 11.57
C ASP A 124 12.48 -6.55 11.99
N ARG A 125 13.24 -5.61 11.41
CA ARG A 125 14.67 -5.41 11.70
C ARG A 125 14.96 -4.50 12.89
N LEU A 126 14.08 -3.56 13.17
CA LEU A 126 14.37 -2.44 14.07
C LEU A 126 13.52 -2.43 15.35
N ALA A 127 12.31 -2.99 15.35
CA ALA A 127 11.38 -2.88 16.46
C ALA A 127 11.88 -3.52 17.77
N MET A 128 12.78 -4.51 17.68
CA MET A 128 13.43 -5.11 18.88
C MET A 128 14.60 -4.27 19.40
N ARG A 129 15.11 -3.31 18.62
CA ARG A 129 16.28 -2.47 18.96
C ARG A 129 15.86 -1.08 19.45
N TYR A 130 14.69 -0.61 19.04
CA TYR A 130 14.18 0.74 19.26
C TYR A 130 12.71 0.73 19.65
N GLU A 131 12.31 1.71 20.47
CA GLU A 131 10.90 1.97 20.68
C GLU A 131 10.22 2.29 19.34
N SER A 132 9.12 1.60 19.04
CA SER A 132 8.43 1.75 17.78
C SER A 132 6.94 2.02 17.98
N GLU A 133 6.40 2.93 17.15
CA GLU A 133 4.99 3.24 17.09
C GLU A 133 4.52 3.16 15.63
N VAL A 134 3.37 2.50 15.40
CA VAL A 134 2.77 2.43 14.06
C VAL A 134 1.42 3.11 14.08
N VAL A 135 1.26 4.07 13.19
CA VAL A 135 -0.01 4.78 12.99
C VAL A 135 -0.65 4.27 11.71
N PRO A 136 -1.83 3.63 11.81
CA PRO A 136 -2.52 3.12 10.63
C PRO A 136 -2.92 4.25 9.68
N GLY A 137 -3.04 3.92 8.40
CA GLY A 137 -3.51 4.81 7.36
C GLY A 137 -4.71 4.26 6.60
N VAL A 138 -5.41 5.11 5.88
CA VAL A 138 -6.48 4.68 4.99
C VAL A 138 -5.89 3.83 3.86
N CYS A 139 -6.26 2.55 3.80
CA CYS A 139 -5.79 1.66 2.73
C CYS A 139 -6.41 2.03 1.37
N SER A 140 -5.69 1.77 0.29
CA SER A 140 -6.15 2.02 -1.07
C SER A 140 -7.46 1.30 -1.41
N MET A 141 -7.74 0.12 -0.84
CA MET A 141 -9.01 -0.58 -1.02
C MET A 141 -10.20 0.19 -0.46
N LEU A 142 -10.04 0.86 0.70
CA LEU A 142 -11.08 1.69 1.30
C LEU A 142 -11.25 3.00 0.54
N GLY A 143 -10.15 3.65 0.17
CA GLY A 143 -10.18 4.81 -0.71
C GLY A 143 -10.82 4.50 -2.06
N GLY A 144 -10.48 3.35 -2.66
CA GLY A 144 -11.06 2.87 -3.90
C GLY A 144 -12.57 2.61 -3.80
N ALA A 145 -13.01 1.93 -2.75
CA ALA A 145 -14.44 1.69 -2.50
C ALA A 145 -15.22 3.02 -2.36
N ALA A 146 -14.66 3.99 -1.64
CA ALA A 146 -15.27 5.30 -1.45
C ALA A 146 -15.44 6.06 -2.77
N VAL A 147 -14.39 6.16 -3.60
CA VAL A 147 -14.46 6.88 -4.88
C VAL A 147 -15.30 6.16 -5.94
N LEU A 148 -15.44 4.84 -5.84
CA LEU A 148 -16.32 4.02 -6.67
C LEU A 148 -17.78 4.09 -6.19
N GLY A 149 -18.05 4.64 -4.99
CA GLY A 149 -19.38 4.62 -4.39
C GLY A 149 -19.91 3.21 -4.13
N ALA A 150 -19.02 2.26 -3.86
CA ALA A 150 -19.33 0.84 -3.73
C ALA A 150 -18.98 0.31 -2.34
N PRO A 151 -19.96 0.01 -1.47
CA PRO A 151 -19.72 -0.70 -0.24
C PRO A 151 -19.06 -2.06 -0.51
N LEU A 152 -18.03 -2.42 0.27
CA LEU A 152 -17.28 -3.65 0.04
C LEU A 152 -18.11 -4.88 0.44
N VAL A 153 -18.63 -4.88 1.66
CA VAL A 153 -19.32 -6.01 2.26
C VAL A 153 -20.53 -5.57 3.07
N TYR A 154 -21.51 -6.44 3.18
CA TYR A 154 -22.69 -6.24 4.00
C TYR A 154 -22.83 -7.36 5.04
N ARG A 155 -23.22 -7.03 6.26
CA ARG A 155 -23.56 -7.97 7.35
C ARG A 155 -22.51 -9.09 7.51
N ASN A 156 -22.89 -10.33 7.18
CA ASN A 156 -22.10 -11.54 7.39
C ASN A 156 -21.22 -11.93 6.20
N GLN A 157 -21.17 -11.09 5.16
CA GLN A 157 -20.31 -11.33 4.00
C GLN A 157 -18.83 -11.22 4.38
N SER A 158 -18.02 -12.04 3.75
CA SER A 158 -16.56 -12.02 3.86
C SER A 158 -15.93 -11.19 2.76
N LEU A 159 -14.78 -10.56 3.05
CA LEU A 159 -13.96 -9.83 2.08
C LEU A 159 -12.66 -10.57 1.82
N SER A 160 -12.42 -10.95 0.57
CA SER A 160 -11.15 -11.49 0.11
C SER A 160 -10.28 -10.38 -0.49
N VAL A 161 -9.10 -10.11 0.10
CA VAL A 161 -8.12 -9.19 -0.48
C VAL A 161 -7.02 -9.98 -1.14
N LEU A 162 -6.91 -9.85 -2.46
CA LEU A 162 -6.06 -10.69 -3.30
C LEU A 162 -4.98 -9.87 -4.01
N SER A 163 -3.80 -10.46 -4.14
CA SER A 163 -2.75 -9.91 -5.00
C SER A 163 -2.92 -10.41 -6.43
N GLY A 164 -2.97 -9.51 -7.41
CA GLY A 164 -3.00 -9.86 -8.83
C GLY A 164 -1.76 -10.63 -9.31
N VAL A 165 -0.71 -10.69 -8.49
CA VAL A 165 0.51 -11.47 -8.78
C VAL A 165 0.29 -12.98 -8.60
N LEU A 166 -0.72 -13.39 -7.82
CA LEU A 166 -1.04 -14.80 -7.60
C LEU A 166 -1.17 -15.56 -8.94
N PRO A 167 -0.85 -16.88 -8.97
CA PRO A 167 -1.14 -17.74 -10.11
C PRO A 167 -2.62 -17.68 -10.48
N GLU A 168 -2.92 -17.84 -11.77
CA GLU A 168 -4.28 -17.73 -12.31
C GLU A 168 -5.26 -18.71 -11.64
N GLU A 169 -4.81 -19.95 -11.42
CA GLU A 169 -5.59 -20.98 -10.74
C GLU A 169 -5.95 -20.60 -9.30
N GLU A 170 -5.00 -20.02 -8.58
CA GLU A 170 -5.21 -19.59 -7.20
C GLU A 170 -6.15 -18.37 -7.11
N LEU A 171 -6.06 -17.45 -8.08
CA LEU A 171 -7.02 -16.35 -8.20
C LEU A 171 -8.42 -16.89 -8.47
N ARG A 172 -8.56 -17.84 -9.41
CA ARG A 172 -9.84 -18.48 -9.73
C ARG A 172 -10.47 -19.13 -8.51
N ARG A 173 -9.71 -19.94 -7.80
CA ARG A 173 -10.18 -20.64 -6.60
C ARG A 173 -10.66 -19.66 -5.52
N ARG A 174 -9.88 -18.62 -5.22
CA ARG A 174 -10.21 -17.65 -4.16
C ARG A 174 -11.36 -16.72 -4.54
N LEU A 175 -11.47 -16.36 -5.80
CA LEU A 175 -12.56 -15.49 -6.27
C LEU A 175 -13.89 -16.24 -6.38
N ALA A 176 -13.86 -17.54 -6.70
CA ALA A 176 -15.07 -18.37 -6.79
C ALA A 176 -15.81 -18.49 -5.45
N ASP A 177 -15.08 -18.51 -4.34
CA ASP A 177 -15.63 -18.68 -2.99
C ASP A 177 -15.85 -17.34 -2.25
N ALA A 178 -15.57 -16.20 -2.90
CA ALA A 178 -15.62 -14.89 -2.24
C ALA A 178 -17.00 -14.23 -2.37
N ASP A 179 -17.58 -13.78 -1.25
CA ASP A 179 -18.76 -12.90 -1.29
C ASP A 179 -18.41 -11.56 -1.91
N ALA A 180 -17.26 -11.02 -1.51
CA ALA A 180 -16.69 -9.78 -2.04
C ALA A 180 -15.18 -9.93 -2.18
N ALA A 181 -14.59 -9.21 -3.13
CA ALA A 181 -13.14 -9.24 -3.32
C ALA A 181 -12.57 -7.87 -3.71
N VAL A 182 -11.32 -7.64 -3.30
CA VAL A 182 -10.49 -6.56 -3.83
C VAL A 182 -9.21 -7.18 -4.40
N VAL A 183 -8.92 -6.93 -5.68
CA VAL A 183 -7.70 -7.39 -6.32
C VAL A 183 -6.77 -6.18 -6.50
N MET A 184 -5.59 -6.26 -5.88
CA MET A 184 -4.56 -5.23 -5.89
C MET A 184 -3.33 -5.67 -6.70
N LYS A 185 -2.37 -4.76 -6.91
CA LYS A 185 -1.12 -5.03 -7.64
C LYS A 185 -1.38 -5.54 -9.06
N LEU A 186 -2.30 -4.88 -9.76
CA LEU A 186 -2.71 -5.27 -11.10
C LEU A 186 -1.56 -5.09 -12.10
N GLY A 187 -1.27 -3.87 -12.54
CA GLY A 187 -0.22 -3.60 -13.51
C GLY A 187 -0.23 -4.62 -14.67
N ARG A 188 0.90 -5.24 -14.94
CA ARG A 188 1.04 -6.31 -15.96
C ARG A 188 0.18 -7.56 -15.73
N ASN A 189 -0.41 -7.71 -14.55
CA ASN A 189 -1.26 -8.85 -14.21
C ASN A 189 -2.74 -8.60 -14.52
N PHE A 190 -3.12 -7.40 -14.97
CA PHE A 190 -4.50 -6.99 -15.21
C PHE A 190 -5.23 -7.97 -16.13
N ASP A 191 -4.65 -8.30 -17.28
CA ASP A 191 -5.30 -9.18 -18.27
C ASP A 191 -5.57 -10.58 -17.73
N LYS A 192 -4.67 -11.12 -16.91
CA LYS A 192 -4.86 -12.39 -16.21
C LYS A 192 -6.04 -12.32 -15.24
N VAL A 193 -6.08 -11.27 -14.40
CA VAL A 193 -7.17 -11.07 -13.44
C VAL A 193 -8.51 -10.90 -14.15
N ARG A 194 -8.54 -10.11 -15.23
CA ARG A 194 -9.75 -9.90 -16.04
C ARG A 194 -10.27 -11.21 -16.64
N ARG A 195 -9.42 -12.06 -17.19
CA ARG A 195 -9.84 -13.39 -17.70
C ARG A 195 -10.54 -14.20 -16.62
N VAL A 196 -9.95 -14.29 -15.42
CA VAL A 196 -10.55 -15.03 -14.31
C VAL A 196 -11.91 -14.46 -13.91
N LEU A 197 -12.05 -13.13 -13.86
CA LEU A 197 -13.34 -12.49 -13.56
C LEU A 197 -14.41 -12.80 -14.61
N VAL A 198 -14.05 -12.83 -15.89
CA VAL A 198 -14.95 -13.20 -17.00
C VAL A 198 -15.36 -14.65 -16.88
N GLU A 199 -14.41 -15.58 -16.67
CA GLU A 199 -14.69 -17.02 -16.50
C GLU A 199 -15.64 -17.31 -15.33
N LEU A 200 -15.53 -16.54 -14.25
CA LEU A 200 -16.41 -16.67 -13.07
C LEU A 200 -17.71 -15.87 -13.16
N GLY A 201 -17.96 -15.14 -14.25
CA GLY A 201 -19.14 -14.30 -14.41
C GLY A 201 -19.18 -13.07 -13.49
N LEU A 202 -18.04 -12.71 -12.91
CA LEU A 202 -17.91 -11.58 -11.99
C LEU A 202 -17.67 -10.23 -12.68
N GLU A 203 -17.41 -10.23 -13.99
CA GLU A 203 -17.06 -9.03 -14.77
C GLU A 203 -18.07 -7.88 -14.60
N ARG A 204 -19.37 -8.20 -14.61
CA ARG A 204 -20.44 -7.19 -14.47
C ARG A 204 -20.51 -6.53 -13.09
N ARG A 205 -19.99 -7.20 -12.06
CA ARG A 205 -19.91 -6.68 -10.68
C ARG A 205 -18.58 -5.99 -10.42
N ALA A 206 -17.56 -6.28 -11.20
CA ALA A 206 -16.22 -5.80 -11.00
C ALA A 206 -16.11 -4.31 -11.40
N LEU A 207 -15.62 -3.51 -10.47
CA LEU A 207 -15.39 -2.07 -10.63
C LEU A 207 -13.89 -1.82 -10.63
N TYR A 208 -13.42 -1.01 -11.57
CA TYR A 208 -12.00 -0.72 -11.73
C TYR A 208 -11.69 0.75 -11.46
N VAL A 209 -10.63 1.01 -10.72
CA VAL A 209 -10.11 2.35 -10.48
C VAL A 209 -8.58 2.37 -10.53
N GLU A 210 -8.05 3.41 -11.16
CA GLU A 210 -6.62 3.75 -11.16
C GLU A 210 -6.39 4.92 -10.21
N ARG A 211 -5.30 4.83 -9.43
CA ARG A 211 -4.81 5.93 -8.57
C ARG A 211 -5.93 6.53 -7.72
N ALA A 212 -6.68 5.66 -7.07
CA ALA A 212 -7.82 6.05 -6.23
C ALA A 212 -7.42 7.17 -5.26
N THR A 213 -8.24 8.21 -5.18
CA THR A 213 -8.05 9.44 -4.39
C THR A 213 -6.93 10.38 -4.83
N MET A 214 -6.07 9.99 -5.78
CA MET A 214 -5.02 10.86 -6.31
C MET A 214 -5.61 11.88 -7.31
N ALA A 215 -4.93 13.02 -7.52
CA ALA A 215 -5.36 14.04 -8.48
C ALA A 215 -5.54 13.53 -9.93
N ASN A 216 -4.85 12.47 -10.29
CA ASN A 216 -4.94 11.82 -11.60
C ASN A 216 -5.71 10.49 -11.56
N GLN A 217 -6.67 10.37 -10.64
CA GLN A 217 -7.59 9.24 -10.53
C GLN A 217 -8.35 9.03 -11.83
N ARG A 218 -8.55 7.76 -12.20
CA ARG A 218 -9.41 7.36 -13.30
C ARG A 218 -10.31 6.21 -12.89
N ILE A 219 -11.61 6.37 -13.16
CA ILE A 219 -12.61 5.31 -13.05
C ILE A 219 -13.09 5.01 -14.46
N VAL A 220 -12.91 3.79 -14.91
CA VAL A 220 -13.35 3.34 -16.23
C VAL A 220 -14.03 1.98 -16.12
N PRO A 221 -15.01 1.69 -16.98
CA PRO A 221 -15.56 0.34 -17.08
C PRO A 221 -14.46 -0.70 -17.34
N LEU A 222 -14.54 -1.84 -16.69
CA LEU A 222 -13.50 -2.87 -16.75
C LEU A 222 -13.21 -3.32 -18.21
N GLU A 223 -14.26 -3.40 -19.02
CA GLU A 223 -14.16 -3.79 -20.43
C GLU A 223 -13.47 -2.76 -21.31
N ARG A 224 -13.38 -1.49 -20.86
CA ARG A 224 -12.71 -0.40 -21.58
C ARG A 224 -11.25 -0.19 -21.21
N VAL A 225 -10.74 -0.97 -20.26
CA VAL A 225 -9.32 -0.94 -19.92
C VAL A 225 -8.55 -1.67 -21.00
N GLU A 226 -7.67 -0.96 -21.69
CA GLU A 226 -6.83 -1.55 -22.73
C GLU A 226 -5.83 -2.56 -22.12
N PRO A 227 -5.53 -3.66 -22.83
CA PRO A 227 -4.50 -4.60 -22.43
C PRO A 227 -3.17 -3.89 -22.14
N MET A 228 -2.47 -4.34 -21.08
CA MET A 228 -1.18 -3.78 -20.63
C MET A 228 -1.18 -2.29 -20.23
N ALA A 229 -2.32 -1.60 -20.29
CA ALA A 229 -2.43 -0.18 -19.92
C ALA A 229 -2.67 0.08 -18.43
N SER A 230 -3.03 -0.96 -17.66
CA SER A 230 -3.30 -0.82 -16.22
C SER A 230 -2.04 -0.41 -15.46
N PRO A 231 -2.05 0.70 -14.71
CA PRO A 231 -0.90 1.08 -13.89
C PRO A 231 -0.77 0.17 -12.66
N TYR A 232 0.40 0.18 -12.02
CA TYR A 232 0.61 -0.55 -10.77
C TYR A 232 -0.38 -0.11 -9.67
N PHE A 233 -0.62 1.20 -9.56
CA PHE A 233 -1.60 1.77 -8.62
C PHE A 233 -3.01 1.73 -9.21
N SER A 234 -3.52 0.54 -9.34
CA SER A 234 -4.90 0.26 -9.74
C SER A 234 -5.43 -0.91 -8.94
N LEU A 235 -6.73 -0.96 -8.79
CA LEU A 235 -7.42 -2.05 -8.12
C LEU A 235 -8.76 -2.36 -8.78
N ILE A 236 -9.20 -3.60 -8.60
CA ILE A 236 -10.53 -4.05 -8.95
C ILE A 236 -11.26 -4.36 -7.66
N VAL A 237 -12.47 -3.84 -7.53
CA VAL A 237 -13.40 -4.14 -6.45
C VAL A 237 -14.54 -4.98 -7.02
N VAL A 238 -14.79 -6.13 -6.42
CA VAL A 238 -15.99 -6.94 -6.64
C VAL A 238 -16.81 -6.81 -5.36
N PRO A 239 -17.80 -5.89 -5.30
CA PRO A 239 -18.60 -5.66 -4.10
C PRO A 239 -19.42 -6.90 -3.74
N GLY A 240 -19.72 -7.08 -2.46
CA GLY A 240 -20.70 -8.07 -2.02
C GLY A 240 -22.11 -7.76 -2.54
N ASP A 241 -22.96 -8.76 -2.57
CA ASP A 241 -24.34 -8.58 -3.00
C ASP A 241 -25.07 -7.64 -2.06
N LYS A 242 -25.81 -6.67 -2.66
CA LYS A 242 -26.59 -5.71 -1.88
C LYS A 242 -27.57 -6.44 -0.98
N TRP A 243 -27.59 -6.08 0.27
CA TRP A 243 -28.61 -6.58 1.18
C TRP A 243 -30.00 -6.10 0.72
N GLN A 244 -30.79 -7.01 0.23
CA GLN A 244 -32.20 -6.77 -0.05
C GLN A 244 -32.94 -7.06 1.25
N GLY A 245 -33.28 -6.02 2.02
CA GLY A 245 -33.97 -6.15 3.30
C GLY A 245 -35.17 -7.07 3.21
N GLY A 246 -34.99 -8.33 3.51
CA GLY A 246 -36.05 -9.31 3.71
C GLY A 246 -36.59 -9.16 5.14
N ALA A 247 -37.85 -8.89 5.26
CA ALA A 247 -38.56 -9.13 6.50
C ALA A 247 -38.46 -10.64 6.83
N GLY A 248 -37.76 -10.97 7.91
CA GLY A 248 -37.82 -12.31 8.45
C GLY A 248 -36.47 -13.01 8.61
N GLY A 249 -36.06 -13.20 9.85
CA GLY A 249 -35.00 -14.11 10.25
C GLY A 249 -34.29 -13.60 11.50
N GLU A 250 -34.85 -13.82 12.66
CA GLU A 250 -34.18 -13.78 13.97
C GLU A 250 -32.98 -14.73 14.01
#